data_28608c832adfab5a61407c173250cc7f
#
_entry.id   28608c832adfab5a61407c173250cc7f
#
_cell.length_a   1.000
_cell.length_b   1.000
_cell.length_c   1.000
_cell.angle_alpha   90.00
_cell.angle_beta   90.00
_cell.angle_gamma   90.00
#
_symmetry.space_group_name_H-M   'P 1'
#
loop_
_entity.id
_entity.type
_entity.pdbx_description
1 polymer ?
#
loop_
_entity_poly.entity_id
_entity_poly.type
_entity_poly.pdbx_seq_one_letter_code
_entity_poly.pdbx_strand_id
1 'polypeptide(L)'
;MYKFALIGCDIGYTSSPVVHEAVSGELGIDISFEVCDIGASGLEAAVTKLFDTVDGIFVTKPYKNDIKRYLDKVNTRSGVNVVRCADKSGFNTDGIGFLYALDRAFDDWRSKVRGVLVLGSGGAARSVAEALADTGKSVYVLNRDMVTAAKMCRAFGIEQYYNQPAELIVNCTSAGSDGEDILKALCVSPEFEYAYDLIYYADTPFMQRTAAAGAKVSDGKAMLVYQAIEGEKLLTGVKADTLDVFERAFAKLDGKF
;
A
#
# COMPACT_ATOMS: atom_id res chain seq x y z
N MET A 1 -4.19 -19.75 -17.94
CA MET A 1 -4.41 -19.55 -16.49
C MET A 1 -3.09 -19.19 -15.84
N TYR A 2 -2.98 -18.00 -15.28
CA TYR A 2 -1.82 -17.59 -14.48
C TYR A 2 -1.96 -18.11 -13.04
N LYS A 3 -0.83 -18.39 -12.40
CA LYS A 3 -0.79 -18.83 -11.00
C LYS A 3 -0.14 -17.73 -10.15
N PHE A 4 -0.86 -17.20 -9.19
CA PHE A 4 -0.35 -16.20 -8.27
C PHE A 4 -0.40 -16.68 -6.83
N ALA A 5 0.56 -16.23 -6.03
CA ALA A 5 0.59 -16.46 -4.60
C ALA A 5 0.70 -15.13 -3.84
N LEU A 6 0.06 -15.01 -2.70
CA LEU A 6 0.31 -13.96 -1.71
C LEU A 6 1.10 -14.54 -0.56
N ILE A 7 2.23 -13.92 -0.21
CA ILE A 7 3.01 -14.29 0.98
C ILE A 7 2.98 -13.19 2.03
N GLY A 8 2.84 -13.58 3.28
CA GLY A 8 2.86 -12.71 4.46
C GLY A 8 2.89 -13.52 5.74
N CYS A 9 2.78 -12.85 6.89
CA CYS A 9 2.63 -13.50 8.19
C CYS A 9 1.41 -12.92 8.92
N ASP A 10 0.62 -13.80 9.52
CA ASP A 10 -0.65 -13.45 10.18
C ASP A 10 -1.61 -12.72 9.22
N ILE A 11 -1.84 -13.31 8.03
CA ILE A 11 -2.61 -12.72 6.93
C ILE A 11 -3.94 -13.44 6.64
N GLY A 12 -4.40 -14.31 7.53
CA GLY A 12 -5.64 -15.09 7.35
C GLY A 12 -6.92 -14.24 7.17
N TYR A 13 -6.86 -12.96 7.49
CA TYR A 13 -7.98 -12.00 7.35
C TYR A 13 -7.95 -11.25 6.00
N THR A 14 -7.02 -11.54 5.10
CA THR A 14 -6.80 -10.74 3.90
C THR A 14 -7.95 -10.80 2.90
N SER A 15 -8.35 -9.64 2.38
CA SER A 15 -9.30 -9.53 1.26
C SER A 15 -8.63 -9.70 -0.12
N SER A 16 -7.30 -9.92 -0.18
CA SER A 16 -6.57 -10.03 -1.44
C SER A 16 -7.15 -11.06 -2.42
N PRO A 17 -7.54 -12.28 -2.03
CA PRO A 17 -8.09 -13.25 -2.99
C PRO A 17 -9.32 -12.71 -3.73
N VAL A 18 -10.27 -12.11 -3.00
CA VAL A 18 -11.50 -11.57 -3.58
C VAL A 18 -11.21 -10.37 -4.49
N VAL A 19 -10.24 -9.52 -4.10
CA VAL A 19 -9.80 -8.38 -4.91
C VAL A 19 -9.15 -8.86 -6.20
N HIS A 20 -8.23 -9.82 -6.13
CA HIS A 20 -7.55 -10.35 -7.32
C HIS A 20 -8.50 -11.10 -8.25
N GLU A 21 -9.47 -11.85 -7.73
CA GLU A 21 -10.52 -12.48 -8.54
C GLU A 21 -11.35 -11.42 -9.31
N ALA A 22 -11.77 -10.35 -8.63
CA ALA A 22 -12.53 -9.28 -9.27
C ALA A 22 -11.72 -8.55 -10.34
N VAL A 23 -10.45 -8.23 -10.06
CA VAL A 23 -9.53 -7.55 -10.98
C VAL A 23 -9.24 -8.41 -12.19
N SER A 24 -8.87 -9.67 -11.98
CA SER A 24 -8.55 -10.61 -13.07
C SER A 24 -9.71 -10.80 -14.01
N GLY A 25 -10.95 -10.91 -13.48
CA GLY A 25 -12.16 -11.00 -14.27
C GLY A 25 -12.35 -9.78 -15.18
N GLU A 26 -12.02 -8.57 -14.72
CA GLU A 26 -12.11 -7.35 -15.53
C GLU A 26 -10.94 -7.18 -16.51
N LEU A 27 -9.77 -7.73 -16.20
CA LEU A 27 -8.65 -7.80 -17.11
C LEU A 27 -8.81 -8.90 -18.19
N GLY A 28 -9.83 -9.74 -18.07
CA GLY A 28 -10.06 -10.86 -18.98
C GLY A 28 -8.99 -11.96 -18.87
N ILE A 29 -8.40 -12.13 -17.67
CA ILE A 29 -7.39 -13.16 -17.40
C ILE A 29 -7.93 -14.22 -16.45
N ASP A 30 -7.53 -15.46 -16.70
CA ASP A 30 -7.85 -16.59 -15.84
C ASP A 30 -6.70 -16.85 -14.88
N ILE A 31 -6.99 -16.82 -13.57
CA ILE A 31 -5.98 -16.96 -12.51
C ILE A 31 -6.34 -18.08 -11.52
N SER A 32 -5.30 -18.65 -10.88
CA SER A 32 -5.40 -19.25 -9.56
C SER A 32 -4.63 -18.38 -8.56
N PHE A 33 -5.20 -18.13 -7.41
CA PHE A 33 -4.62 -17.28 -6.37
C PHE A 33 -4.57 -18.03 -5.03
N GLU A 34 -3.37 -18.25 -4.50
CA GLU A 34 -3.18 -18.91 -3.21
C GLU A 34 -2.65 -17.94 -2.15
N VAL A 35 -3.05 -18.13 -0.90
CA VAL A 35 -2.54 -17.37 0.25
C VAL A 35 -1.61 -18.28 1.05
N CYS A 36 -0.34 -17.85 1.14
CA CYS A 36 0.68 -18.52 1.91
C CYS A 36 0.97 -17.72 3.19
N ASP A 37 0.34 -18.10 4.28
CA ASP A 37 0.63 -17.52 5.60
C ASP A 37 1.88 -18.22 6.17
N ILE A 38 2.99 -17.47 6.26
CA ILE A 38 4.32 -18.02 6.48
C ILE A 38 4.94 -17.42 7.74
N GLY A 39 5.29 -18.24 8.71
CA GLY A 39 6.09 -17.81 9.85
C GLY A 39 7.53 -17.43 9.45
N ALA A 40 8.20 -16.63 10.28
CA ALA A 40 9.51 -16.03 9.96
C ALA A 40 10.59 -17.04 9.50
N SER A 41 10.60 -18.26 10.03
CA SER A 41 11.56 -19.31 9.66
C SER A 41 11.24 -20.03 8.33
N GLY A 42 10.05 -19.84 7.78
CA GLY A 42 9.59 -20.55 6.57
C GLY A 42 9.79 -19.79 5.26
N LEU A 43 10.20 -18.52 5.31
CA LEU A 43 10.22 -17.65 4.14
C LEU A 43 11.10 -18.18 3.00
N GLU A 44 12.32 -18.63 3.30
CA GLU A 44 13.27 -19.12 2.30
C GLU A 44 12.73 -20.34 1.55
N ALA A 45 12.25 -21.33 2.28
CA ALA A 45 11.70 -22.56 1.69
C ALA A 45 10.45 -22.26 0.84
N ALA A 46 9.57 -21.38 1.33
CA ALA A 46 8.37 -20.98 0.61
C ALA A 46 8.71 -20.22 -0.69
N VAL A 47 9.59 -19.24 -0.65
CA VAL A 47 9.99 -18.46 -1.82
C VAL A 47 10.67 -19.34 -2.87
N THR A 48 11.57 -20.22 -2.45
CA THR A 48 12.25 -21.17 -3.36
C THR A 48 11.24 -22.04 -4.08
N LYS A 49 10.27 -22.62 -3.37
CA LYS A 49 9.20 -23.43 -3.96
C LYS A 49 8.32 -22.61 -4.93
N LEU A 50 7.95 -21.39 -4.53
CA LEU A 50 7.05 -20.54 -5.33
C LEU A 50 7.67 -20.12 -6.65
N PHE A 51 8.98 -19.87 -6.72
CA PHE A 51 9.65 -19.55 -7.98
C PHE A 51 9.47 -20.63 -9.06
N ASP A 52 9.31 -21.89 -8.66
CA ASP A 52 9.14 -23.02 -9.59
C ASP A 52 7.66 -23.36 -9.87
N THR A 53 6.72 -22.80 -9.10
CA THR A 53 5.32 -23.25 -9.11
C THR A 53 4.31 -22.20 -9.50
N VAL A 54 4.65 -20.91 -9.40
CA VAL A 54 3.76 -19.81 -9.74
C VAL A 54 4.40 -18.79 -10.70
N ASP A 55 3.59 -18.00 -11.40
CA ASP A 55 4.04 -16.98 -12.34
C ASP A 55 4.39 -15.66 -11.62
N GLY A 56 3.71 -15.38 -10.51
CA GLY A 56 3.92 -14.16 -9.73
C GLY A 56 3.63 -14.33 -8.26
N ILE A 57 4.37 -13.55 -7.44
CA ILE A 57 4.19 -13.53 -6.00
C ILE A 57 3.83 -12.10 -5.57
N PHE A 58 2.69 -11.95 -4.92
CA PHE A 58 2.35 -10.75 -4.16
C PHE A 58 2.93 -10.87 -2.74
N VAL A 59 3.48 -9.77 -2.23
CA VAL A 59 4.18 -9.77 -0.96
C VAL A 59 3.60 -8.72 -0.02
N THR A 60 3.19 -9.14 1.17
CA THR A 60 2.72 -8.23 2.21
C THR A 60 3.59 -8.28 3.47
N LYS A 61 3.13 -7.69 4.55
CA LYS A 61 3.86 -7.64 5.83
C LYS A 61 4.18 -9.05 6.35
N PRO A 62 5.34 -9.27 6.96
CA PRO A 62 6.48 -8.33 7.11
C PRO A 62 7.49 -8.41 5.97
N TYR A 63 7.27 -9.19 4.92
CA TYR A 63 8.28 -9.70 4.01
C TYR A 63 8.67 -8.78 2.85
N LYS A 64 8.04 -7.59 2.67
CA LYS A 64 8.32 -6.67 1.55
C LYS A 64 9.79 -6.25 1.39
N ASN A 65 10.57 -6.25 2.47
CA ASN A 65 12.02 -6.00 2.39
C ASN A 65 12.84 -7.28 2.36
N ASP A 66 12.40 -8.32 3.10
CA ASP A 66 13.14 -9.57 3.21
C ASP A 66 13.17 -10.36 1.91
N ILE A 67 12.12 -10.25 1.09
CA ILE A 67 12.04 -10.90 -0.22
C ILE A 67 13.18 -10.47 -1.16
N LYS A 68 13.69 -9.25 -1.02
CA LYS A 68 14.74 -8.68 -1.89
C LYS A 68 15.99 -9.54 -1.98
N ARG A 69 16.32 -10.30 -0.91
CA ARG A 69 17.53 -11.15 -0.89
C ARG A 69 17.43 -12.40 -1.79
N TYR A 70 16.23 -12.70 -2.27
CA TYR A 70 15.96 -13.84 -3.16
C TYR A 70 15.77 -13.43 -4.62
N LEU A 71 15.88 -12.13 -4.92
CA LEU A 71 15.61 -11.57 -6.24
C LEU A 71 16.89 -11.25 -7.00
N ASP A 72 16.88 -11.49 -8.30
CA ASP A 72 17.99 -11.14 -9.20
C ASP A 72 17.97 -9.65 -9.54
N LYS A 73 16.77 -9.03 -9.56
CA LYS A 73 16.57 -7.62 -9.86
C LYS A 73 15.52 -6.98 -8.96
N VAL A 74 15.82 -5.81 -8.41
CA VAL A 74 14.90 -5.02 -7.61
C VAL A 74 14.66 -3.66 -8.27
N ASN A 75 13.44 -3.42 -8.72
CA ASN A 75 13.04 -2.22 -9.49
C ASN A 75 12.30 -1.20 -8.61
N THR A 76 12.64 -1.09 -7.33
CA THR A 76 12.04 -0.15 -6.38
C THR A 76 13.00 0.18 -5.24
N ARG A 77 12.97 1.41 -4.74
CA ARG A 77 13.69 1.80 -3.51
C ARG A 77 12.93 1.36 -2.26
N SER A 78 11.60 1.33 -2.32
CA SER A 78 10.72 0.88 -1.23
C SER A 78 10.63 -0.66 -1.11
N GLY A 79 9.70 -1.17 -0.35
CA GLY A 79 9.46 -2.62 -0.22
C GLY A 79 8.94 -3.23 -1.52
N VAL A 80 9.32 -4.45 -1.83
CA VAL A 80 8.75 -5.21 -2.96
C VAL A 80 7.39 -5.77 -2.55
N ASN A 81 6.34 -5.47 -3.33
CA ASN A 81 5.01 -6.07 -3.15
C ASN A 81 4.58 -6.97 -4.31
N VAL A 82 5.31 -6.96 -5.44
CA VAL A 82 5.07 -7.82 -6.60
C VAL A 82 6.38 -8.41 -7.09
N VAL A 83 6.41 -9.71 -7.31
CA VAL A 83 7.56 -10.45 -7.86
C VAL A 83 7.12 -11.20 -9.11
N ARG A 84 7.84 -11.00 -10.21
CA ARG A 84 7.72 -11.82 -11.41
C ARG A 84 8.69 -12.99 -11.31
N CYS A 85 8.16 -14.21 -11.26
CA CYS A 85 8.96 -15.41 -10.99
C CYS A 85 9.91 -15.77 -12.14
N ALA A 86 9.50 -15.53 -13.39
CA ALA A 86 10.26 -15.91 -14.59
C ALA A 86 11.70 -15.34 -14.65
N ASP A 87 11.91 -14.15 -14.08
CA ASP A 87 13.22 -13.47 -14.04
C ASP A 87 13.58 -12.96 -12.65
N LYS A 88 12.89 -13.42 -11.63
CA LYS A 88 13.05 -13.03 -10.21
C LYS A 88 13.17 -11.52 -10.01
N SER A 89 12.35 -10.76 -10.76
CA SER A 89 12.31 -9.31 -10.68
C SER A 89 11.26 -8.84 -9.68
N GLY A 90 11.66 -7.95 -8.76
CA GLY A 90 10.79 -7.35 -7.76
C GLY A 90 10.38 -5.92 -8.10
N PHE A 91 9.14 -5.58 -7.81
CA PHE A 91 8.51 -4.29 -8.11
C PHE A 91 7.68 -3.80 -6.91
N ASN A 92 7.24 -2.54 -6.99
CA ASN A 92 6.28 -1.99 -6.05
C ASN A 92 5.14 -1.28 -6.78
N THR A 93 3.91 -1.72 -6.51
CA THR A 93 2.68 -1.13 -7.03
C THR A 93 1.86 -0.41 -5.96
N ASP A 94 2.27 -0.46 -4.68
CA ASP A 94 1.56 0.25 -3.61
C ASP A 94 1.57 1.76 -3.85
N GLY A 95 2.72 2.32 -4.25
CA GLY A 95 2.88 3.76 -4.44
C GLY A 95 1.98 4.31 -5.55
N ILE A 96 1.98 3.66 -6.73
CA ILE A 96 1.11 4.08 -7.84
C ILE A 96 -0.36 3.85 -7.51
N GLY A 97 -0.69 2.72 -6.84
CA GLY A 97 -2.05 2.43 -6.39
C GLY A 97 -2.57 3.48 -5.41
N PHE A 98 -1.71 3.95 -4.49
CA PHE A 98 -2.04 5.05 -3.58
C PHE A 98 -2.31 6.37 -4.32
N LEU A 99 -1.48 6.73 -5.30
CA LEU A 99 -1.70 7.97 -6.07
C LEU A 99 -3.02 7.94 -6.85
N TYR A 100 -3.37 6.82 -7.50
CA TYR A 100 -4.68 6.66 -8.14
C TYR A 100 -5.84 6.80 -7.14
N ALA A 101 -5.68 6.18 -5.96
CA ALA A 101 -6.69 6.27 -4.91
C ALA A 101 -6.84 7.69 -4.36
N LEU A 102 -5.75 8.42 -4.25
CA LEU A 102 -5.75 9.82 -3.81
C LEU A 102 -6.38 10.74 -4.86
N ASP A 103 -6.09 10.53 -6.15
CA ASP A 103 -6.72 11.25 -7.27
C ASP A 103 -8.23 11.02 -7.30
N ARG A 104 -8.67 9.80 -7.01
CA ARG A 104 -10.10 9.46 -6.92
C ARG A 104 -10.79 10.13 -5.73
N ALA A 105 -10.12 10.15 -4.57
CA ALA A 105 -10.70 10.64 -3.32
C ALA A 105 -10.80 12.16 -3.26
N PHE A 106 -9.86 12.87 -3.87
CA PHE A 106 -9.68 14.31 -3.68
C PHE A 106 -9.30 14.99 -5.00
N ASP A 107 -10.27 15.47 -5.76
CA ASP A 107 -10.10 16.05 -7.12
C ASP A 107 -9.05 17.17 -7.21
N ASP A 108 -8.86 17.93 -6.12
CA ASP A 108 -8.04 19.13 -6.08
C ASP A 108 -6.70 18.98 -5.30
N TRP A 109 -6.41 17.81 -4.75
CA TRP A 109 -5.24 17.61 -3.88
C TRP A 109 -3.91 17.95 -4.58
N ARG A 110 -3.79 17.65 -5.88
CA ARG A 110 -2.54 17.90 -6.61
C ARG A 110 -2.15 19.37 -6.65
N SER A 111 -3.14 20.27 -6.71
CA SER A 111 -2.94 21.71 -6.74
C SER A 111 -2.87 22.34 -5.35
N LYS A 112 -3.63 21.83 -4.38
CA LYS A 112 -3.75 22.40 -3.04
C LYS A 112 -2.71 21.89 -2.06
N VAL A 113 -2.40 20.60 -2.09
CA VAL A 113 -1.44 19.99 -1.16
C VAL A 113 -0.02 20.36 -1.57
N ARG A 114 0.74 20.91 -0.63
CA ARG A 114 2.18 21.18 -0.74
C ARG A 114 2.97 20.30 0.21
N GLY A 115 2.48 20.14 1.44
CA GLY A 115 3.05 19.32 2.48
C GLY A 115 2.18 18.10 2.81
N VAL A 116 2.81 16.97 3.05
CA VAL A 116 2.16 15.73 3.44
C VAL A 116 2.82 15.15 4.68
N LEU A 117 2.01 14.86 5.71
CA LEU A 117 2.45 14.12 6.89
C LEU A 117 2.11 12.64 6.73
N VAL A 118 3.12 11.79 6.70
CA VAL A 118 2.99 10.32 6.70
C VAL A 118 3.24 9.79 8.10
N LEU A 119 2.24 9.12 8.67
CA LEU A 119 2.36 8.43 9.95
C LEU A 119 2.80 6.98 9.72
N GLY A 120 3.93 6.61 10.33
CA GLY A 120 4.54 5.29 10.20
C GLY A 120 5.79 5.26 9.31
N SER A 121 6.54 4.16 9.37
CA SER A 121 7.78 3.94 8.61
C SER A 121 7.93 2.50 8.10
N GLY A 122 6.82 1.74 8.07
CA GLY A 122 6.74 0.39 7.55
C GLY A 122 6.80 0.30 6.02
N GLY A 123 6.56 -0.88 5.46
CA GLY A 123 6.61 -1.11 4.01
C GLY A 123 5.67 -0.21 3.21
N ALA A 124 4.40 -0.11 3.62
CA ALA A 124 3.42 0.75 2.96
C ALA A 124 3.77 2.23 3.08
N ALA A 125 4.18 2.70 4.29
CA ALA A 125 4.62 4.08 4.50
C ALA A 125 5.77 4.48 3.58
N ARG A 126 6.72 3.59 3.34
CA ARG A 126 7.85 3.81 2.43
C ARG A 126 7.38 3.99 0.99
N SER A 127 6.47 3.14 0.52
CA SER A 127 5.91 3.21 -0.83
C SER A 127 5.09 4.48 -1.06
N VAL A 128 4.26 4.84 -0.09
CA VAL A 128 3.44 6.06 -0.10
C VAL A 128 4.33 7.31 -0.09
N ALA A 129 5.31 7.37 0.80
CA ALA A 129 6.20 8.53 0.92
C ALA A 129 7.09 8.71 -0.33
N GLU A 130 7.61 7.60 -0.90
CA GLU A 130 8.35 7.63 -2.18
C GLU A 130 7.47 8.19 -3.29
N ALA A 131 6.27 7.65 -3.48
CA ALA A 131 5.35 8.08 -4.51
C ALA A 131 4.95 9.56 -4.37
N LEU A 132 4.69 10.03 -3.16
CA LEU A 132 4.38 11.44 -2.89
C LEU A 132 5.57 12.36 -3.17
N ALA A 133 6.77 11.98 -2.75
CA ALA A 133 7.99 12.76 -3.00
C ALA A 133 8.27 12.89 -4.51
N ASP A 134 8.04 11.82 -5.28
CA ASP A 134 8.20 11.83 -6.74
C ASP A 134 7.18 12.75 -7.44
N THR A 135 6.07 13.14 -6.78
CA THR A 135 5.16 14.20 -7.27
C THR A 135 5.64 15.62 -6.97
N GLY A 136 6.79 15.78 -6.31
CA GLY A 136 7.35 17.10 -5.93
C GLY A 136 6.74 17.68 -4.65
N LYS A 137 5.99 16.91 -3.85
CA LYS A 137 5.46 17.34 -2.57
C LYS A 137 6.53 17.29 -1.47
N SER A 138 6.45 18.20 -0.50
CA SER A 138 7.23 18.10 0.74
C SER A 138 6.64 16.99 1.60
N VAL A 139 7.40 15.94 1.84
CA VAL A 139 6.93 14.78 2.62
C VAL A 139 7.62 14.75 3.98
N TYR A 140 6.81 14.70 5.02
CA TYR A 140 7.24 14.62 6.41
C TYR A 140 6.83 13.27 7.00
N VAL A 141 7.68 12.68 7.79
CA VAL A 141 7.43 11.37 8.41
C VAL A 141 7.44 11.49 9.92
N LEU A 142 6.42 10.94 10.55
CA LEU A 142 6.35 10.77 12.00
C LEU A 142 6.10 9.30 12.35
N ASN A 143 6.89 8.78 13.28
CA ASN A 143 6.74 7.42 13.79
C ASN A 143 7.16 7.38 15.26
N ARG A 144 6.59 6.45 16.05
CA ARG A 144 7.00 6.22 17.44
C ARG A 144 8.50 5.92 17.56
N ASP A 145 9.03 5.11 16.66
CA ASP A 145 10.48 4.89 16.51
C ASP A 145 11.08 5.96 15.58
N MET A 146 11.62 7.00 16.18
CA MET A 146 12.26 8.12 15.49
C MET A 146 13.52 7.69 14.72
N VAL A 147 14.21 6.62 15.15
CA VAL A 147 15.40 6.11 14.46
C VAL A 147 15.01 5.48 13.13
N THR A 148 13.95 4.68 13.11
CA THR A 148 13.42 4.09 11.88
C THR A 148 12.87 5.15 10.94
N ALA A 149 12.18 6.18 11.47
CA ALA A 149 11.76 7.34 10.68
C ALA A 149 12.94 8.06 10.04
N ALA A 150 13.99 8.36 10.80
CA ALA A 150 15.20 9.02 10.28
C ALA A 150 15.91 8.20 9.19
N LYS A 151 15.95 6.86 9.30
CA LYS A 151 16.47 5.98 8.25
C LYS A 151 15.66 6.09 6.97
N MET A 152 14.33 6.12 7.10
CA MET A 152 13.42 6.29 5.97
C MET A 152 13.62 7.66 5.30
N CYS A 153 13.69 8.73 6.09
CA CYS A 153 13.91 10.09 5.59
C CYS A 153 15.21 10.18 4.77
N ARG A 154 16.31 9.62 5.26
CA ARG A 154 17.57 9.59 4.51
C ARG A 154 17.48 8.78 3.21
N ALA A 155 16.77 7.66 3.23
CA ALA A 155 16.65 6.78 2.06
C ALA A 155 15.89 7.42 0.89
N PHE A 156 14.91 8.28 1.19
CA PHE A 156 14.03 8.90 0.17
C PHE A 156 14.28 10.39 -0.03
N GLY A 157 15.19 11.04 0.73
CA GLY A 157 15.43 12.47 0.66
C GLY A 157 14.26 13.31 1.17
N ILE A 158 13.55 12.83 2.17
CA ILE A 158 12.40 13.46 2.84
C ILE A 158 12.74 13.79 4.30
N GLU A 159 11.86 14.47 5.00
CA GLU A 159 12.14 15.02 6.32
C GLU A 159 11.35 14.33 7.44
N GLN A 160 11.88 14.38 8.67
CA GLN A 160 11.09 14.08 9.87
C GLN A 160 10.13 15.25 10.16
N TYR A 161 8.97 14.91 10.70
CA TYR A 161 7.97 15.91 11.08
C TYR A 161 8.30 16.57 12.41
N TYR A 162 8.35 17.92 12.40
CA TYR A 162 8.53 18.80 13.55
C TYR A 162 7.53 19.97 13.48
N ASN A 163 6.24 19.68 13.22
CA ASN A 163 5.15 20.66 13.05
C ASN A 163 5.28 21.53 11.79
N GLN A 164 5.89 21.02 10.72
CA GLN A 164 5.85 21.71 9.43
C GLN A 164 4.40 21.75 8.88
N PRO A 165 4.06 22.79 8.09
CA PRO A 165 2.75 22.84 7.44
C PRO A 165 2.51 21.65 6.52
N ALA A 166 1.37 21.01 6.67
CA ALA A 166 0.93 19.92 5.81
C ALA A 166 -0.58 19.96 5.65
N GLU A 167 -1.06 19.90 4.44
CA GLU A 167 -2.49 19.90 4.13
C GLU A 167 -3.08 18.48 4.11
N LEU A 168 -2.25 17.47 3.82
CA LEU A 168 -2.63 16.06 3.80
C LEU A 168 -1.93 15.30 4.92
N ILE A 169 -2.70 14.48 5.64
CA ILE A 169 -2.16 13.48 6.56
C ILE A 169 -2.52 12.06 6.11
N VAL A 170 -1.56 11.13 6.14
CA VAL A 170 -1.75 9.74 5.73
C VAL A 170 -1.40 8.79 6.86
N ASN A 171 -2.36 8.01 7.35
CA ASN A 171 -2.10 6.94 8.30
C ASN A 171 -1.64 5.67 7.56
N CYS A 172 -0.36 5.36 7.68
CA CYS A 172 0.26 4.14 7.13
C CYS A 172 0.60 3.10 8.23
N THR A 173 0.05 3.28 9.42
CA THR A 173 0.24 2.35 10.55
C THR A 173 -0.91 1.34 10.62
N SER A 174 -0.79 0.34 11.48
CA SER A 174 -1.90 -0.55 11.84
C SER A 174 -2.73 -0.02 13.01
N ALA A 175 -2.33 1.11 13.61
CA ALA A 175 -3.06 1.72 14.71
C ALA A 175 -4.44 2.20 14.24
N GLY A 176 -5.47 1.83 15.00
CA GLY A 176 -6.87 2.11 14.67
C GLY A 176 -7.66 0.86 14.32
N SER A 177 -7.02 -0.23 13.87
CA SER A 177 -7.71 -1.50 13.66
C SER A 177 -8.20 -2.16 14.95
N ASP A 178 -7.55 -1.83 16.05
CA ASP A 178 -7.86 -2.25 17.42
C ASP A 178 -8.45 -1.13 18.29
N GLY A 179 -8.76 0.03 17.68
CA GLY A 179 -9.27 1.23 18.35
C GLY A 179 -8.18 2.15 18.91
N GLU A 180 -6.88 1.90 18.66
CA GLU A 180 -5.82 2.81 19.06
C GLU A 180 -5.94 4.16 18.31
N ASP A 181 -5.90 5.26 19.04
CA ASP A 181 -5.89 6.62 18.48
C ASP A 181 -4.45 7.05 18.17
N ILE A 182 -4.04 6.90 16.91
CA ILE A 182 -2.68 7.22 16.48
C ILE A 182 -2.36 8.72 16.58
N LEU A 183 -3.33 9.60 16.37
CA LEU A 183 -3.13 11.05 16.51
C LEU A 183 -2.80 11.41 17.95
N LYS A 184 -3.53 10.81 18.90
CA LYS A 184 -3.25 10.99 20.33
C LYS A 184 -1.89 10.39 20.70
N ALA A 185 -1.59 9.19 20.24
CA ALA A 185 -0.34 8.49 20.54
C ALA A 185 0.91 9.24 20.05
N LEU A 186 0.79 9.98 18.93
CA LEU A 186 1.87 10.77 18.34
C LEU A 186 1.78 12.26 18.65
N CYS A 187 0.81 12.70 19.46
CA CYS A 187 0.56 14.11 19.81
C CYS A 187 0.37 15.00 18.56
N VAL A 188 -0.36 14.50 17.53
CA VAL A 188 -0.65 15.22 16.29
C VAL A 188 -2.05 15.85 16.38
N SER A 189 -2.19 17.12 15.98
CA SER A 189 -3.51 17.76 15.78
C SER A 189 -4.28 17.04 14.68
N PRO A 190 -5.63 16.92 14.76
CA PRO A 190 -6.46 16.37 13.69
C PRO A 190 -6.74 17.37 12.54
N GLU A 191 -6.27 18.61 12.62
CA GLU A 191 -6.62 19.72 11.73
C GLU A 191 -5.81 19.67 10.43
N PHE A 192 -6.36 18.97 9.42
CA PHE A 192 -5.83 18.88 8.06
C PHE A 192 -6.95 19.15 7.05
N GLU A 193 -6.61 19.51 5.82
CA GLU A 193 -7.59 19.64 4.74
C GLU A 193 -8.02 18.26 4.21
N TYR A 194 -7.06 17.32 4.15
CA TYR A 194 -7.26 15.94 3.66
C TYR A 194 -6.67 14.94 4.63
N ALA A 195 -7.36 13.83 4.83
CA ALA A 195 -6.90 12.70 5.64
C ALA A 195 -7.13 11.38 4.88
N TYR A 196 -6.11 10.55 4.79
CA TYR A 196 -6.18 9.25 4.14
C TYR A 196 -5.72 8.15 5.11
N ASP A 197 -6.57 7.15 5.35
CA ASP A 197 -6.20 5.98 6.16
C ASP A 197 -5.95 4.77 5.25
N LEU A 198 -4.81 4.10 5.40
CA LEU A 198 -4.56 2.85 4.66
C LEU A 198 -5.38 1.67 5.18
N ILE A 199 -5.96 1.79 6.37
CA ILE A 199 -6.89 0.80 6.90
C ILE A 199 -8.20 0.86 6.11
N TYR A 200 -8.71 -0.28 5.67
CA TYR A 200 -9.87 -0.39 4.78
C TYR A 200 -11.04 -1.20 5.36
N TYR A 201 -10.83 -1.84 6.50
CA TYR A 201 -11.80 -2.77 7.12
C TYR A 201 -12.37 -2.25 8.45
N ALA A 202 -12.06 -1.04 8.84
CA ALA A 202 -12.55 -0.44 10.10
C ALA A 202 -12.73 1.08 9.96
N ASP A 203 -13.72 1.63 10.65
CA ASP A 203 -13.85 3.08 10.89
C ASP A 203 -12.97 3.48 12.07
N THR A 204 -11.79 3.99 11.77
CA THR A 204 -10.74 4.22 12.75
C THR A 204 -10.92 5.52 13.54
N PRO A 205 -10.39 5.62 14.79
CA PRO A 205 -10.34 6.90 15.51
C PRO A 205 -9.61 8.01 14.72
N PHE A 206 -8.65 7.65 13.87
CA PHE A 206 -7.98 8.59 12.97
C PHE A 206 -8.97 9.24 12.01
N MET A 207 -9.78 8.44 11.30
CA MET A 207 -10.79 8.92 10.35
C MET A 207 -11.86 9.76 11.05
N GLN A 208 -12.39 9.27 12.18
CA GLN A 208 -13.41 9.97 12.95
C GLN A 208 -12.93 11.34 13.43
N ARG A 209 -11.72 11.42 13.98
CA ARG A 209 -11.18 12.68 14.51
C ARG A 209 -10.83 13.68 13.45
N THR A 210 -10.22 13.26 12.34
CA THR A 210 -9.90 14.16 11.22
C THR A 210 -11.16 14.66 10.53
N ALA A 211 -12.18 13.81 10.34
CA ALA A 211 -13.48 14.22 9.83
C ALA A 211 -14.18 15.23 10.76
N ALA A 212 -14.16 14.98 12.08
CA ALA A 212 -14.74 15.91 13.07
C ALA A 212 -14.02 17.28 13.10
N ALA A 213 -12.74 17.31 12.71
CA ALA A 213 -11.96 18.55 12.55
C ALA A 213 -12.16 19.24 11.19
N GLY A 214 -12.97 18.65 10.29
CA GLY A 214 -13.33 19.25 8.99
C GLY A 214 -12.55 18.75 7.79
N ALA A 215 -11.68 17.73 7.96
CA ALA A 215 -10.95 17.13 6.85
C ALA A 215 -11.87 16.36 5.89
N LYS A 216 -11.55 16.37 4.59
CA LYS A 216 -12.05 15.37 3.64
C LYS A 216 -11.30 14.06 3.91
N VAL A 217 -12.03 12.98 4.18
CA VAL A 217 -11.44 11.71 4.62
C VAL A 217 -11.68 10.60 3.59
N SER A 218 -10.69 9.73 3.39
CA SER A 218 -10.81 8.51 2.58
C SER A 218 -10.10 7.34 3.26
N ASP A 219 -10.56 6.11 2.94
CA ASP A 219 -9.99 4.86 3.43
C ASP A 219 -9.10 4.15 2.39
N GLY A 220 -8.51 3.01 2.77
CA GLY A 220 -7.55 2.26 1.96
C GLY A 220 -8.14 1.34 0.89
N LYS A 221 -9.48 1.23 0.75
CA LYS A 221 -10.12 0.27 -0.18
C LYS A 221 -9.69 0.50 -1.63
N ALA A 222 -9.75 1.75 -2.09
CA ALA A 222 -9.37 2.07 -3.46
C ALA A 222 -7.89 1.74 -3.75
N MET A 223 -6.99 2.06 -2.81
CA MET A 223 -5.57 1.72 -2.94
C MET A 223 -5.36 0.21 -3.08
N LEU A 224 -6.08 -0.59 -2.29
CA LEU A 224 -5.98 -2.05 -2.34
C LEU A 224 -6.33 -2.60 -3.72
N VAL A 225 -7.33 -2.04 -4.39
CA VAL A 225 -7.75 -2.46 -5.73
C VAL A 225 -6.77 -1.95 -6.79
N TYR A 226 -6.40 -0.68 -6.76
CA TYR A 226 -5.47 -0.11 -7.76
C TYR A 226 -4.11 -0.80 -7.77
N GLN A 227 -3.53 -1.11 -6.58
CA GLN A 227 -2.25 -1.81 -6.53
C GLN A 227 -2.33 -3.23 -7.09
N ALA A 228 -3.48 -3.91 -6.93
CA ALA A 228 -3.72 -5.23 -7.51
C ALA A 228 -3.80 -5.16 -9.05
N ILE A 229 -4.53 -4.18 -9.61
CA ILE A 229 -4.61 -3.95 -11.06
C ILE A 229 -3.21 -3.74 -11.64
N GLU A 230 -2.42 -2.84 -11.07
CA GLU A 230 -1.07 -2.56 -11.56
C GLU A 230 -0.14 -3.77 -11.40
N GLY A 231 -0.28 -4.54 -10.32
CA GLY A 231 0.46 -5.78 -10.11
C GLY A 231 0.14 -6.85 -11.15
N GLU A 232 -1.13 -7.10 -11.42
CA GLU A 232 -1.55 -8.08 -12.43
C GLU A 232 -1.18 -7.66 -13.85
N LYS A 233 -1.36 -6.40 -14.21
CA LYS A 233 -0.89 -5.85 -15.51
C LYS A 233 0.61 -6.05 -15.69
N LEU A 234 1.39 -5.82 -14.64
CA LEU A 234 2.84 -6.00 -14.66
C LEU A 234 3.24 -7.47 -14.84
N LEU A 235 2.55 -8.39 -14.17
CA LEU A 235 2.85 -9.81 -14.22
C LEU A 235 2.42 -10.46 -15.55
N THR A 236 1.30 -10.02 -16.11
CA THR A 236 0.69 -10.65 -17.30
C THR A 236 1.02 -9.93 -18.60
N GLY A 237 1.44 -8.67 -18.53
CA GLY A 237 1.67 -7.82 -19.70
C GLY A 237 0.37 -7.32 -20.34
N VAL A 238 -0.79 -7.57 -19.77
CA VAL A 238 -2.09 -7.08 -20.26
C VAL A 238 -2.11 -5.56 -20.22
N LYS A 239 -2.50 -4.96 -21.35
CA LYS A 239 -2.67 -3.51 -21.49
C LYS A 239 -4.16 -3.19 -21.39
N ALA A 240 -4.53 -2.58 -20.27
CA ALA A 240 -5.88 -2.11 -20.02
C ALA A 240 -5.83 -0.74 -19.33
N ASP A 241 -6.87 0.06 -19.54
CA ASP A 241 -7.02 1.31 -18.79
C ASP A 241 -7.30 1.01 -17.32
N THR A 242 -6.47 1.55 -16.43
CA THR A 242 -6.54 1.27 -15.00
C THR A 242 -7.82 1.79 -14.37
N LEU A 243 -8.28 2.97 -14.79
CA LEU A 243 -9.50 3.58 -14.23
C LEU A 243 -10.73 2.78 -14.64
N ASP A 244 -10.81 2.37 -15.90
CA ASP A 244 -11.88 1.53 -16.44
C ASP A 244 -11.99 0.18 -15.71
N VAL A 245 -10.85 -0.50 -15.53
CA VAL A 245 -10.79 -1.78 -14.79
C VAL A 245 -11.19 -1.56 -13.34
N PHE A 246 -10.70 -0.48 -12.72
CA PHE A 246 -11.02 -0.16 -11.33
C PHE A 246 -12.51 0.00 -11.09
N GLU A 247 -13.21 0.83 -11.88
CA GLU A 247 -14.65 1.08 -11.67
C GLU A 247 -15.47 -0.21 -11.72
N ARG A 248 -15.17 -1.10 -12.67
CA ARG A 248 -15.88 -2.38 -12.80
C ARG A 248 -15.51 -3.38 -11.69
N ALA A 249 -14.23 -3.49 -11.35
CA ALA A 249 -13.78 -4.38 -10.28
C ALA A 249 -14.29 -3.91 -8.91
N PHE A 250 -14.19 -2.60 -8.63
CA PHE A 250 -14.60 -2.02 -7.36
C PHE A 250 -16.09 -2.18 -7.10
N ALA A 251 -16.93 -2.01 -8.14
CA ALA A 251 -18.38 -2.25 -8.03
C ALA A 251 -18.73 -3.70 -7.63
N LYS A 252 -17.91 -4.70 -8.00
CA LYS A 252 -18.08 -6.11 -7.62
C LYS A 252 -17.66 -6.42 -6.19
N LEU A 253 -16.91 -5.51 -5.58
CA LEU A 253 -16.35 -5.66 -4.22
C LEU A 253 -17.19 -4.97 -3.14
N ASP A 254 -18.30 -4.32 -3.53
CA ASP A 254 -19.20 -3.67 -2.57
C ASP A 254 -19.69 -4.68 -1.52
N GLY A 255 -19.52 -4.33 -0.24
CA GLY A 255 -19.85 -5.20 0.90
C GLY A 255 -18.93 -6.42 1.11
N LYS A 256 -17.79 -6.53 0.40
CA LYS A 256 -16.86 -7.67 0.50
C LYS A 256 -15.52 -7.32 1.17
N PHE A 257 -15.32 -6.08 1.60
CA PHE A 257 -14.14 -5.63 2.34
C PHE A 257 -14.27 -5.88 3.83
#